data_5b5fc37dded0c2ba0d548cfdc5427bc8
#
_entry.id   5b5fc37dded0c2ba0d548cfdc5427bc8
#
_cell.length_a   1.000
_cell.length_b   1.000
_cell.length_c   1.000
_cell.angle_alpha   90.00
_cell.angle_beta   90.00
_cell.angle_gamma   90.00
#
_symmetry.space_group_name_H-M   'P 1'
#
loop_
_entity.id
_entity.type
_entity.pdbx_description
1 polymer ?
#
loop_
_entity_poly.entity_id
_entity_poly.type
_entity_poly.pdbx_seq_one_letter_code
_entity_poly.pdbx_strand_id
1 'polypeptide(L)'
;MAERHEGADWIAVDWGAEGFRAWAMSAGGEVLATAAGASGVTGPEAHEAALLSVATPWLGPGRTPVVICGDAGGRGGWAETPWRPVPCTPLAERTIPAPDGDPRLDVHLIPGIKQDNPADFMRGEETRIAGFLSRDPAFDGVVCLPGLHTKWAHVSAGEIVSFQTFLSGELAGLLVEHSSLRPSLAAMQDDADAFDTGVGDALSRP
;
A
#
# COMPACT_ATOMS: atom_id res chain seq x y z
N MET A 1 -21.58 -11.82 3.39
CA MET A 1 -21.59 -12.51 4.70
C MET A 1 -20.15 -12.92 4.97
N ALA A 2 -19.48 -12.26 5.93
CA ALA A 2 -18.12 -12.65 6.32
C ALA A 2 -18.22 -14.00 7.07
N GLU A 3 -17.46 -14.98 6.63
CA GLU A 3 -17.32 -16.24 7.35
C GLU A 3 -16.71 -15.95 8.73
N ARG A 4 -17.34 -16.46 9.78
CA ARG A 4 -16.80 -16.38 11.15
C ARG A 4 -15.64 -17.35 11.26
N HIS A 5 -14.42 -16.84 11.21
CA HIS A 5 -13.26 -17.57 11.69
C HIS A 5 -13.05 -17.22 13.17
N GLU A 6 -12.97 -18.23 14.03
CA GLU A 6 -12.66 -18.06 15.45
C GLU A 6 -11.18 -17.65 15.58
N GLY A 7 -10.94 -16.33 15.70
CA GLY A 7 -9.66 -15.72 16.04
C GLY A 7 -8.59 -15.81 14.95
N ALA A 8 -8.20 -14.67 14.41
CA ALA A 8 -6.96 -14.56 13.64
C ALA A 8 -5.76 -14.59 14.61
N ASP A 9 -4.66 -15.23 14.20
CA ASP A 9 -3.41 -15.15 14.96
C ASP A 9 -2.79 -13.76 14.85
N TRP A 10 -2.97 -13.11 13.70
CA TRP A 10 -2.60 -11.71 13.46
C TRP A 10 -3.38 -11.13 12.27
N ILE A 11 -3.34 -9.83 12.11
CA ILE A 11 -4.03 -9.10 11.03
C ILE A 11 -3.00 -8.30 10.23
N ALA A 12 -3.00 -8.48 8.91
CA ALA A 12 -2.25 -7.64 7.99
C ALA A 12 -3.17 -6.55 7.41
N VAL A 13 -2.66 -5.32 7.25
CA VAL A 13 -3.42 -4.21 6.68
C VAL A 13 -2.56 -3.42 5.69
N ASP A 14 -3.08 -3.23 4.48
CA ASP A 14 -2.55 -2.28 3.48
C ASP A 14 -3.48 -1.07 3.42
N TRP A 15 -3.03 0.07 3.94
CA TRP A 15 -3.81 1.30 4.08
C TRP A 15 -3.45 2.27 2.96
N GLY A 16 -4.23 2.28 1.90
CA GLY A 16 -4.04 3.19 0.76
C GLY A 16 -4.89 4.46 0.86
N ALA A 17 -4.65 5.39 -0.06
CA ALA A 17 -5.37 6.66 -0.14
C ALA A 17 -6.87 6.50 -0.42
N GLU A 18 -7.27 5.50 -1.20
CA GLU A 18 -8.66 5.27 -1.60
C GLU A 18 -9.41 4.28 -0.70
N GLY A 19 -8.70 3.56 0.17
CA GLY A 19 -9.27 2.55 1.06
C GLY A 19 -8.19 1.67 1.65
N PHE A 20 -8.57 0.84 2.61
CA PHE A 20 -7.67 -0.18 3.14
C PHE A 20 -8.20 -1.59 2.87
N ARG A 21 -7.26 -2.52 2.79
CA ARG A 21 -7.53 -3.96 2.81
C ARG A 21 -6.95 -4.57 4.06
N ALA A 22 -7.70 -5.48 4.67
CA ALA A 22 -7.27 -6.20 5.84
C ALA A 22 -7.41 -7.71 5.59
N TRP A 23 -6.47 -8.47 6.14
CA TRP A 23 -6.43 -9.92 6.05
C TRP A 23 -6.29 -10.50 7.45
N ALA A 24 -7.22 -11.37 7.82
CA ALA A 24 -7.05 -12.25 8.98
C ALA A 24 -6.05 -13.36 8.60
N MET A 25 -5.01 -13.52 9.39
CA MET A 25 -3.89 -14.41 9.07
C MET A 25 -3.76 -15.51 10.13
N SER A 26 -3.39 -16.71 9.69
CA SER A 26 -2.92 -17.76 10.58
C SER A 26 -1.46 -17.55 11.00
N ALA A 27 -1.01 -18.20 12.05
CA ALA A 27 0.41 -18.21 12.46
C ALA A 27 1.34 -18.75 11.36
N GLY A 28 0.83 -19.58 10.47
CA GLY A 28 1.54 -20.12 9.31
C GLY A 28 1.58 -19.18 8.10
N GLY A 29 0.94 -17.98 8.18
CA GLY A 29 0.90 -17.02 7.10
C GLY A 29 -0.19 -17.26 6.05
N GLU A 30 -1.18 -18.14 6.35
CA GLU A 30 -2.32 -18.35 5.46
C GLU A 30 -3.37 -17.26 5.67
N VAL A 31 -4.02 -16.86 4.59
CA VAL A 31 -5.15 -15.91 4.63
C VAL A 31 -6.41 -16.66 5.02
N LEU A 32 -6.96 -16.35 6.18
CA LEU A 32 -8.18 -16.95 6.72
C LEU A 32 -9.44 -16.19 6.24
N ALA A 33 -9.36 -14.87 6.19
CA ALA A 33 -10.44 -14.00 5.73
C ALA A 33 -9.90 -12.67 5.20
N THR A 34 -10.70 -11.97 4.42
CA THR A 34 -10.36 -10.66 3.87
C THR A 34 -11.51 -9.68 4.07
N ALA A 35 -11.17 -8.43 4.29
CA ALA A 35 -12.14 -7.33 4.31
C ALA A 35 -11.51 -6.07 3.70
N ALA A 36 -12.36 -5.14 3.32
CA ALA A 36 -11.95 -3.82 2.87
C ALA A 36 -12.75 -2.76 3.62
N GLY A 37 -12.14 -1.61 3.84
CA GLY A 37 -12.78 -0.46 4.46
C GLY A 37 -12.45 0.83 3.72
N ALA A 38 -13.21 1.87 4.00
CA ALA A 38 -12.99 3.19 3.44
C ALA A 38 -11.73 3.84 4.04
N SER A 39 -11.08 4.68 3.25
CA SER A 39 -10.01 5.60 3.70
C SER A 39 -10.57 7.00 3.95
N GLY A 40 -9.68 7.97 4.07
CA GLY A 40 -10.06 9.37 4.29
C GLY A 40 -10.30 9.70 5.77
N VAL A 41 -9.91 8.79 6.67
CA VAL A 41 -9.94 9.03 8.12
C VAL A 41 -8.64 9.73 8.56
N THR A 42 -8.73 10.51 9.63
CA THR A 42 -7.58 11.25 10.15
C THR A 42 -7.47 11.04 11.67
N GLY A 43 -6.25 10.78 12.13
CA GLY A 43 -5.94 10.56 13.53
C GLY A 43 -6.16 9.12 14.01
N PRO A 44 -5.56 8.76 15.15
CA PRO A 44 -5.52 7.38 15.65
C PRO A 44 -6.90 6.80 15.93
N GLU A 45 -7.78 7.55 16.57
CA GLU A 45 -9.14 7.08 16.95
C GLU A 45 -9.99 6.71 15.71
N ALA A 46 -9.91 7.52 14.65
CA ALA A 46 -10.67 7.27 13.43
C ALA A 46 -10.11 6.06 12.65
N HIS A 47 -8.78 5.89 12.63
CA HIS A 47 -8.15 4.70 12.04
C HIS A 47 -8.54 3.44 12.80
N GLU A 48 -8.52 3.47 14.14
CA GLU A 48 -8.93 2.36 14.98
C GLU A 48 -10.40 1.98 14.73
N ALA A 49 -11.29 2.96 14.76
CA ALA A 49 -12.71 2.71 14.50
C ALA A 49 -12.96 2.12 13.11
N ALA A 50 -12.25 2.61 12.09
CA ALA A 50 -12.35 2.08 10.74
C ALA A 50 -11.86 0.61 10.68
N LEU A 51 -10.72 0.28 11.27
CA LEU A 51 -10.24 -1.10 11.33
C LEU A 51 -11.20 -2.00 12.10
N LEU A 52 -11.66 -1.60 13.28
CA LEU A 52 -12.59 -2.38 14.11
C LEU A 52 -13.92 -2.67 13.40
N SER A 53 -14.36 -1.76 12.52
CA SER A 53 -15.60 -1.96 11.75
C SER A 53 -15.58 -3.23 10.89
N VAL A 54 -14.40 -3.67 10.47
CA VAL A 54 -14.22 -4.87 9.63
C VAL A 54 -13.54 -6.02 10.35
N ALA A 55 -12.62 -5.73 11.27
CA ALA A 55 -11.76 -6.73 11.92
C ALA A 55 -12.35 -7.34 13.20
N THR A 56 -13.37 -6.72 13.81
CA THR A 56 -13.98 -7.23 15.05
C THR A 56 -14.34 -8.72 15.01
N PRO A 57 -14.87 -9.29 13.90
CA PRO A 57 -15.18 -10.72 13.83
C PRO A 57 -13.97 -11.65 13.91
N TRP A 58 -12.76 -11.13 13.74
CA TRP A 58 -11.49 -11.88 13.72
C TRP A 58 -10.75 -11.83 15.06
N LEU A 59 -11.17 -10.94 15.96
CA LEU A 59 -10.49 -10.74 17.24
C LEU A 59 -10.81 -11.89 18.20
N GLY A 60 -9.75 -12.46 18.78
CA GLY A 60 -9.84 -13.45 19.84
C GLY A 60 -10.00 -12.83 21.24
N PRO A 61 -9.91 -13.66 22.30
CA PRO A 61 -10.03 -13.20 23.70
C PRO A 61 -8.82 -12.41 24.20
N GLY A 62 -7.69 -12.44 23.48
CA GLY A 62 -6.43 -11.74 23.82
C GLY A 62 -6.17 -10.53 22.93
N ARG A 63 -4.94 -9.98 23.03
CA ARG A 63 -4.45 -8.97 22.11
C ARG A 63 -4.07 -9.63 20.79
N THR A 64 -4.66 -9.14 19.69
CA THR A 64 -4.37 -9.60 18.35
C THR A 64 -3.33 -8.67 17.72
N PRO A 65 -2.15 -9.17 17.30
CA PRO A 65 -1.17 -8.38 16.58
C PRO A 65 -1.75 -7.86 15.25
N VAL A 66 -1.53 -6.60 14.97
CA VAL A 66 -1.94 -5.95 13.71
C VAL A 66 -0.74 -5.27 13.09
N VAL A 67 -0.41 -5.63 11.86
CA VAL A 67 0.70 -5.01 11.12
C VAL A 67 0.13 -4.21 9.97
N ILE A 68 0.43 -2.91 9.94
CA ILE A 68 -0.12 -1.97 8.97
C ILE A 68 0.99 -1.34 8.14
N CYS A 69 0.87 -1.39 6.82
CA CYS A 69 1.65 -0.56 5.91
C CYS A 69 0.78 0.52 5.26
N GLY A 70 1.41 1.52 4.65
CA GLY A 70 0.72 2.57 3.90
C GLY A 70 0.38 3.82 4.73
N ASP A 71 -0.65 4.53 4.31
CA ASP A 71 -0.94 5.91 4.75
C ASP A 71 -1.24 6.06 6.25
N ALA A 72 -1.65 4.98 6.92
CA ALA A 72 -1.82 4.98 8.38
C ALA A 72 -0.52 5.34 9.15
N GLY A 73 0.66 5.11 8.54
CA GLY A 73 1.96 5.53 9.08
C GLY A 73 2.37 6.95 8.69
N GLY A 74 1.51 7.70 7.99
CA GLY A 74 1.76 9.04 7.48
C GLY A 74 1.39 10.15 8.46
N ARG A 75 1.65 11.38 8.03
CA ARG A 75 1.24 12.57 8.75
C ARG A 75 -0.28 12.63 8.85
N GLY A 76 -0.80 12.71 10.07
CA GLY A 76 -2.25 12.64 10.33
C GLY A 76 -2.84 11.24 10.25
N GLY A 77 -2.01 10.21 10.07
CA GLY A 77 -2.40 8.80 10.14
C GLY A 77 -2.65 8.30 11.55
N TRP A 78 -2.53 6.99 11.75
CA TRP A 78 -2.67 6.37 13.07
C TRP A 78 -1.51 6.75 13.99
N ALA A 79 -0.26 6.63 13.48
CA ALA A 79 0.92 7.20 14.11
C ALA A 79 1.98 7.52 13.05
N GLU A 80 2.58 8.69 13.12
CA GLU A 80 3.62 9.07 12.16
C GLU A 80 4.88 8.22 12.38
N THR A 81 5.30 7.51 11.34
CA THR A 81 6.49 6.67 11.34
C THR A 81 7.68 7.42 10.76
N PRO A 82 8.91 7.15 11.24
CA PRO A 82 10.12 7.73 10.66
C PRO A 82 10.32 7.24 9.22
N TRP A 83 11.04 8.03 8.42
CA TRP A 83 11.47 7.64 7.09
C TRP A 83 12.82 6.91 7.13
N ARG A 84 12.94 5.84 6.34
CA ARG A 84 14.22 5.16 6.11
C ARG A 84 14.82 5.62 4.79
N PRO A 85 16.05 6.12 4.77
CA PRO A 85 16.69 6.52 3.52
C PRO A 85 17.10 5.30 2.67
N VAL A 86 17.03 5.42 1.34
CA VAL A 86 17.67 4.46 0.43
C VAL A 86 19.18 4.67 0.40
N PRO A 87 20.04 3.63 0.08
CA PRO A 87 19.66 2.23 -0.12
C PRO A 87 19.26 1.55 1.19
N CYS A 88 18.25 0.71 1.15
CA CYS A 88 17.83 -0.06 2.32
C CYS A 88 16.99 -1.28 1.92
N THR A 89 16.92 -2.27 2.81
CA THR A 89 15.99 -3.38 2.64
C THR A 89 14.55 -2.87 2.58
N PRO A 90 13.64 -3.50 1.82
CA PRO A 90 12.25 -3.06 1.72
C PRO A 90 11.55 -2.95 3.08
N LEU A 91 11.68 -3.95 3.94
CA LEU A 91 11.12 -3.91 5.29
C LEU A 91 12.13 -3.39 6.31
N ALA A 92 11.64 -2.62 7.28
CA ALA A 92 12.39 -2.23 8.46
C ALA A 92 12.61 -3.45 9.38
N GLU A 93 13.71 -3.45 10.12
CA GLU A 93 13.97 -4.45 11.16
C GLU A 93 12.95 -4.38 12.31
N ARG A 94 12.35 -3.22 12.50
CA ARG A 94 11.37 -2.96 13.56
C ARG A 94 10.21 -2.14 13.04
N THR A 95 9.03 -2.51 13.47
CA THR A 95 7.80 -1.73 13.31
C THR A 95 7.69 -0.66 14.41
N ILE A 96 6.83 0.31 14.21
CA ILE A 96 6.54 1.37 15.17
C ILE A 96 5.20 1.04 15.84
N PRO A 97 5.15 0.90 17.17
CA PRO A 97 3.88 0.68 17.86
C PRO A 97 2.98 1.92 17.73
N ALA A 98 1.71 1.70 17.49
CA ALA A 98 0.71 2.75 17.54
C ALA A 98 0.41 3.15 19.02
N PRO A 99 -0.17 4.34 19.26
CA PRO A 99 -0.71 4.68 20.56
C PRO A 99 -1.72 3.65 21.07
N ASP A 100 -1.78 3.45 22.37
CA ASP A 100 -2.75 2.56 23.00
C ASP A 100 -4.19 3.00 22.69
N GLY A 101 -5.03 2.02 22.36
CA GLY A 101 -6.44 2.20 22.04
C GLY A 101 -7.25 1.01 22.52
N ASP A 102 -7.98 0.32 21.61
CA ASP A 102 -8.74 -0.88 21.96
C ASP A 102 -7.81 -1.96 22.54
N PRO A 103 -8.06 -2.47 23.77
CA PRO A 103 -7.18 -3.41 24.45
C PRO A 103 -7.02 -4.77 23.73
N ARG A 104 -7.86 -5.06 22.75
CA ARG A 104 -7.79 -6.28 21.93
C ARG A 104 -6.82 -6.16 20.75
N LEU A 105 -6.33 -4.95 20.45
CA LEU A 105 -5.41 -4.70 19.34
C LEU A 105 -3.99 -4.46 19.84
N ASP A 106 -3.01 -4.98 19.10
CA ASP A 106 -1.59 -4.69 19.25
C ASP A 106 -1.05 -4.17 17.92
N VAL A 107 -1.18 -2.86 17.69
CA VAL A 107 -0.99 -2.24 16.38
C VAL A 107 0.45 -1.82 16.16
N HIS A 108 1.02 -2.24 15.03
CA HIS A 108 2.37 -1.96 14.59
C HIS A 108 2.37 -1.42 13.16
N LEU A 109 3.06 -0.32 12.94
CA LEU A 109 3.16 0.37 11.65
C LEU A 109 4.51 0.14 11.00
N ILE A 110 4.51 -0.16 9.70
CA ILE A 110 5.73 -0.31 8.89
C ILE A 110 6.21 1.09 8.47
N PRO A 111 7.47 1.47 8.77
CA PRO A 111 8.05 2.72 8.32
C PRO A 111 8.22 2.78 6.80
N GLY A 112 7.85 3.91 6.19
CA GLY A 112 8.09 4.16 4.78
C GLY A 112 9.56 4.44 4.45
N ILE A 113 9.83 4.56 3.14
CA ILE A 113 11.17 4.79 2.57
C ILE A 113 11.21 6.15 1.89
N LYS A 114 12.32 6.86 2.03
CA LYS A 114 12.56 8.12 1.33
C LYS A 114 13.86 8.09 0.52
N GLN A 115 13.90 8.96 -0.47
CA GLN A 115 15.07 9.31 -1.26
C GLN A 115 15.27 10.82 -1.20
N ASP A 116 16.51 11.29 -0.99
CA ASP A 116 16.77 12.72 -0.85
C ASP A 116 17.14 13.38 -2.21
N ASN A 117 17.70 12.62 -3.15
CA ASN A 117 18.09 13.16 -4.45
C ASN A 117 17.91 12.11 -5.59
N PRO A 118 16.99 12.34 -6.55
CA PRO A 118 15.91 13.32 -6.46
C PRO A 118 14.99 13.01 -5.26
N ALA A 119 14.38 14.04 -4.69
CA ALA A 119 13.51 13.88 -3.54
C ALA A 119 12.25 13.07 -3.91
N ASP A 120 12.02 11.97 -3.20
CA ASP A 120 10.88 11.08 -3.41
C ASP A 120 10.61 10.26 -2.15
N PHE A 121 9.42 9.66 -2.04
CA PHE A 121 9.07 8.76 -0.94
C PHE A 121 8.05 7.72 -1.36
N MET A 122 8.02 6.60 -0.63
CA MET A 122 6.97 5.59 -0.73
C MET A 122 6.55 5.12 0.66
N ARG A 123 5.29 4.71 0.79
CA ARG A 123 4.75 4.17 2.04
C ARG A 123 3.64 3.17 1.73
N GLY A 124 3.99 1.88 1.89
CA GLY A 124 3.17 0.72 1.54
C GLY A 124 3.73 -0.05 0.35
N GLU A 125 4.28 0.64 -0.66
CA GLU A 125 4.86 -0.01 -1.84
C GLU A 125 6.12 -0.80 -1.48
N GLU A 126 6.91 -0.36 -0.50
CA GLU A 126 8.06 -1.11 0.00
C GLU A 126 7.66 -2.50 0.52
N THR A 127 6.50 -2.61 1.14
CA THR A 127 5.97 -3.88 1.65
C THR A 127 5.59 -4.82 0.49
N ARG A 128 5.05 -4.28 -0.61
CA ARG A 128 4.77 -5.05 -1.83
C ARG A 128 6.06 -5.54 -2.50
N ILE A 129 7.10 -4.69 -2.53
CA ILE A 129 8.43 -5.08 -3.03
C ILE A 129 9.01 -6.20 -2.17
N ALA A 130 8.89 -6.12 -0.84
CA ALA A 130 9.31 -7.19 0.06
C ALA A 130 8.60 -8.52 -0.24
N GLY A 131 7.28 -8.46 -0.46
CA GLY A 131 6.48 -9.62 -0.86
C GLY A 131 6.93 -10.23 -2.20
N PHE A 132 7.31 -9.40 -3.16
CA PHE A 132 7.89 -9.86 -4.43
C PHE A 132 9.25 -10.53 -4.21
N LEU A 133 10.17 -9.88 -3.50
CA LEU A 133 11.51 -10.40 -3.22
C LEU A 133 11.51 -11.67 -2.36
N SER A 134 10.46 -11.89 -1.56
CA SER A 134 10.33 -13.15 -0.81
C SER A 134 10.17 -14.37 -1.73
N ARG A 135 9.70 -14.16 -2.96
CA ARG A 135 9.52 -15.20 -3.99
C ARG A 135 10.70 -15.27 -4.96
N ASP A 136 11.40 -14.17 -5.14
CA ASP A 136 12.60 -14.06 -6.00
C ASP A 136 13.69 -13.28 -5.26
N PRO A 137 14.38 -13.90 -4.29
CA PRO A 137 15.40 -13.22 -3.48
C PRO A 137 16.65 -12.80 -4.26
N ALA A 138 16.88 -13.36 -5.44
CA ALA A 138 18.01 -13.04 -6.29
C ALA A 138 17.69 -11.97 -7.35
N PHE A 139 16.49 -11.39 -7.31
CA PHE A 139 16.08 -10.37 -8.27
C PHE A 139 16.99 -9.15 -8.21
N ASP A 140 17.47 -8.73 -9.38
CA ASP A 140 18.23 -7.51 -9.61
C ASP A 140 17.64 -6.81 -10.83
N GLY A 141 17.11 -5.60 -10.65
CA GLY A 141 16.41 -4.91 -11.73
C GLY A 141 15.40 -3.87 -11.26
N VAL A 142 14.41 -3.60 -12.08
CA VAL A 142 13.40 -2.58 -11.81
C VAL A 142 12.03 -3.22 -11.58
N VAL A 143 11.41 -2.89 -10.45
CA VAL A 143 10.03 -3.26 -10.12
C VAL A 143 9.12 -2.08 -10.42
N CYS A 144 8.12 -2.29 -11.27
CA CYS A 144 7.06 -1.31 -11.52
C CYS A 144 5.83 -1.67 -10.67
N LEU A 145 5.36 -0.70 -9.91
CA LEU A 145 4.15 -0.78 -9.07
C LEU A 145 3.13 0.22 -9.59
N PRO A 146 2.28 -0.17 -10.55
CA PRO A 146 1.24 0.70 -11.08
C PRO A 146 0.22 1.08 -9.99
N GLY A 147 -0.25 2.32 -10.02
CA GLY A 147 -1.24 2.84 -9.07
C GLY A 147 -1.58 4.29 -9.36
N LEU A 148 -2.27 4.91 -8.42
CA LEU A 148 -2.52 6.36 -8.45
C LEU A 148 -1.18 7.10 -8.64
N HIS A 149 -0.20 6.72 -7.83
CA HIS A 149 1.20 7.13 -7.93
C HIS A 149 2.05 5.91 -8.29
N THR A 150 2.30 5.72 -9.58
CA THR A 150 3.12 4.59 -10.07
C THR A 150 4.57 4.74 -9.59
N LYS A 151 5.10 3.71 -8.95
CA LYS A 151 6.48 3.65 -8.50
C LYS A 151 7.32 2.77 -9.44
N TRP A 152 8.49 3.25 -9.81
CA TRP A 152 9.54 2.49 -10.48
C TRP A 152 10.71 2.37 -9.52
N ALA A 153 10.89 1.21 -8.93
CA ALA A 153 11.90 0.98 -7.90
C ALA A 153 13.04 0.12 -8.45
N HIS A 154 14.26 0.62 -8.38
CA HIS A 154 15.46 -0.14 -8.68
C HIS A 154 15.86 -0.96 -7.45
N VAL A 155 15.89 -2.26 -7.62
CA VAL A 155 16.27 -3.23 -6.58
C VAL A 155 17.57 -3.89 -6.99
N SER A 156 18.53 -3.96 -6.07
CA SER A 156 19.78 -4.68 -6.25
C SER A 156 20.24 -5.24 -4.91
N ALA A 157 20.80 -6.45 -4.91
CA ALA A 157 21.28 -7.15 -3.72
C ALA A 157 20.25 -7.22 -2.57
N GLY A 158 18.95 -7.29 -2.89
CA GLY A 158 17.88 -7.34 -1.89
C GLY A 158 17.50 -5.99 -1.27
N GLU A 159 18.08 -4.88 -1.74
CA GLU A 159 17.80 -3.53 -1.29
C GLU A 159 17.09 -2.70 -2.36
N ILE A 160 16.25 -1.76 -1.94
CA ILE A 160 15.76 -0.67 -2.80
C ILE A 160 16.86 0.37 -2.85
N VAL A 161 17.48 0.55 -4.04
CA VAL A 161 18.62 1.45 -4.25
C VAL A 161 18.15 2.87 -4.58
N SER A 162 17.13 2.98 -5.41
CA SER A 162 16.51 4.23 -5.83
C SER A 162 15.11 3.97 -6.35
N PHE A 163 14.30 5.02 -6.50
CA PHE A 163 12.99 4.92 -7.12
C PHE A 163 12.53 6.24 -7.70
N GLN A 164 11.52 6.19 -8.55
CA GLN A 164 10.83 7.33 -9.12
C GLN A 164 9.32 7.15 -9.05
N THR A 165 8.62 8.24 -8.71
CA THR A 165 7.16 8.30 -8.69
C THR A 165 6.64 9.07 -9.89
N PHE A 166 5.62 8.49 -10.53
CA PHE A 166 4.87 9.11 -11.60
C PHE A 166 3.39 9.15 -11.23
N LEU A 167 2.74 10.31 -11.35
CA LEU A 167 1.32 10.50 -11.03
C LEU A 167 0.40 9.91 -12.12
N SER A 168 0.73 8.73 -12.64
CA SER A 168 0.09 8.17 -13.85
C SER A 168 -1.40 7.96 -13.67
N GLY A 169 -1.82 7.29 -12.58
CA GLY A 169 -3.22 7.02 -12.32
C GLY A 169 -3.98 8.29 -11.94
N GLU A 170 -3.38 9.16 -11.14
CA GLU A 170 -3.99 10.44 -10.75
C GLU A 170 -4.22 11.35 -11.95
N LEU A 171 -3.20 11.52 -12.81
CA LEU A 171 -3.34 12.32 -14.04
C LEU A 171 -4.38 11.73 -14.99
N ALA A 172 -4.40 10.40 -15.16
CA ALA A 172 -5.42 9.74 -15.97
C ALA A 172 -6.82 10.01 -15.43
N GLY A 173 -7.04 9.85 -14.12
CA GLY A 173 -8.32 10.14 -13.48
C GLY A 173 -8.75 11.60 -13.63
N LEU A 174 -7.83 12.55 -13.39
CA LEU A 174 -8.10 13.99 -13.59
C LEU A 174 -8.47 14.32 -15.03
N LEU A 175 -7.82 13.71 -16.01
CA LEU A 175 -8.15 13.91 -17.41
C LEU A 175 -9.53 13.36 -17.77
N VAL A 176 -9.86 12.17 -17.27
CA VAL A 176 -11.17 11.54 -17.50
C VAL A 176 -12.30 12.31 -16.83
N GLU A 177 -12.11 12.80 -15.62
CA GLU A 177 -13.19 13.39 -14.82
C GLU A 177 -13.31 14.91 -14.97
N HIS A 178 -12.18 15.62 -15.12
CA HIS A 178 -12.13 17.07 -14.97
C HIS A 178 -11.56 17.84 -16.17
N SER A 179 -11.09 17.14 -17.23
CA SER A 179 -10.56 17.85 -18.41
C SER A 179 -11.62 18.18 -19.46
N SER A 180 -11.24 19.05 -20.41
CA SER A 180 -12.04 19.29 -21.63
C SER A 180 -12.16 18.06 -22.53
N LEU A 181 -11.34 17.03 -22.32
CA LEU A 181 -11.38 15.77 -23.07
C LEU A 181 -12.43 14.79 -22.52
N ARG A 182 -13.02 15.07 -21.36
CA ARG A 182 -14.00 14.20 -20.71
C ARG A 182 -15.09 13.65 -21.65
N PRO A 183 -15.73 14.45 -22.55
CA PRO A 183 -16.75 13.94 -23.45
C PRO A 183 -16.25 12.83 -24.40
N SER A 184 -14.97 12.96 -24.83
CA SER A 184 -14.33 11.97 -25.70
C SER A 184 -13.88 10.73 -24.93
N LEU A 185 -13.43 10.91 -23.69
CA LEU A 185 -12.94 9.83 -22.83
C LEU A 185 -14.05 9.02 -22.19
N ALA A 186 -15.22 9.60 -21.94
CA ALA A 186 -16.37 8.92 -21.35
C ALA A 186 -16.96 7.80 -22.24
N ALA A 187 -16.64 7.79 -23.54
CA ALA A 187 -17.06 6.77 -24.49
C ALA A 187 -15.96 5.71 -24.74
N MET A 188 -14.82 5.80 -24.08
CA MET A 188 -13.72 4.83 -24.26
C MET A 188 -14.11 3.46 -23.70
N GLN A 189 -13.77 2.44 -24.47
CA GLN A 189 -13.81 1.03 -24.06
C GLN A 189 -12.36 0.52 -23.94
N ASP A 190 -12.17 -0.53 -23.15
CA ASP A 190 -10.88 -1.20 -23.08
C ASP A 190 -10.55 -1.80 -24.45
N ASP A 191 -9.51 -1.27 -25.07
CA ASP A 191 -9.01 -1.67 -26.39
C ASP A 191 -7.47 -1.76 -26.31
N ALA A 192 -6.97 -3.01 -26.24
CA ALA A 192 -5.55 -3.28 -26.11
C ALA A 192 -4.75 -2.82 -27.33
N ASP A 193 -5.29 -2.99 -28.55
CA ASP A 193 -4.61 -2.60 -29.78
C ASP A 193 -4.49 -1.06 -29.89
N ALA A 194 -5.55 -0.34 -29.48
CA ALA A 194 -5.52 1.11 -29.42
C ALA A 194 -4.55 1.62 -28.35
N PHE A 195 -4.44 0.93 -27.22
CA PHE A 195 -3.48 1.25 -26.17
C PHE A 195 -2.03 1.07 -26.69
N ASP A 196 -1.72 -0.08 -27.28
CA ASP A 196 -0.38 -0.38 -27.82
C ASP A 196 0.01 0.61 -28.93
N THR A 197 -0.95 0.99 -29.79
CA THR A 197 -0.75 2.02 -30.81
C THR A 197 -0.43 3.36 -30.17
N GLY A 198 -1.18 3.78 -29.14
CA GLY A 198 -0.96 5.03 -28.42
C GLY A 198 0.41 5.08 -27.72
N VAL A 199 0.83 3.97 -27.11
CA VAL A 199 2.17 3.83 -26.51
C VAL A 199 3.25 3.96 -27.58
N GLY A 200 3.11 3.26 -28.73
CA GLY A 200 4.04 3.35 -29.84
C GLY A 200 4.16 4.78 -30.42
N ASP A 201 3.04 5.47 -30.55
CA ASP A 201 3.00 6.86 -31.01
C ASP A 201 3.71 7.82 -30.01
N ALA A 202 3.49 7.64 -28.72
CA ALA A 202 4.14 8.46 -27.70
C ALA A 202 5.65 8.25 -27.63
N LEU A 203 6.12 7.01 -27.80
CA LEU A 203 7.54 6.67 -27.82
C LEU A 203 8.25 7.16 -29.09
N SER A 204 7.53 7.32 -30.19
CA SER A 204 8.10 7.75 -31.48
C SER A 204 8.18 9.29 -31.64
N ARG A 205 7.54 10.03 -30.73
CA ARG A 205 7.50 11.51 -30.77
C ARG A 205 8.22 12.05 -29.52
N PRO A 206 9.47 12.54 -29.67
CA PRO A 206 10.26 13.11 -28.59
C PRO A 206 9.65 14.41 -28.04
#